data_722955a2f56e09d264b1985800157e65
#
_entry.id   722955a2f56e09d264b1985800157e65
#
_cell.length_a   1.000
_cell.length_b   1.000
_cell.length_c   1.000
_cell.angle_alpha   90.00
_cell.angle_beta   90.00
_cell.angle_gamma   90.00
#
_symmetry.space_group_name_H-M   'P 1'
#
loop_
_entity.id
_entity.type
_entity.pdbx_description
1 polymer ?
#
loop_
_entity_poly.entity_id
_entity_poly.type
_entity_poly.pdbx_seq_one_letter_code
_entity_poly.pdbx_strand_id
1 'polypeptide(L)'
;EFVKIINTYGGAMPDAVGVPEDQLRKAASMAVCKINIDSDIRLAMTATIRKYFAEHPADFDPRQYLKPARAAVKAMVAHKLVNVLGCNGKA
;
A
#
# COMPACT_ATOMS: atom_id res chain seq x y z
N GLU A 1 0.93 -8.71 3.37
CA GLU A 1 0.96 -8.07 4.70
C GLU A 1 -0.30 -7.23 4.97
N PHE A 2 -0.70 -6.36 4.03
CA PHE A 2 -1.90 -5.54 4.20
C PHE A 2 -3.17 -6.38 4.28
N VAL A 3 -3.28 -7.45 3.51
CA VAL A 3 -4.41 -8.38 3.59
C VAL A 3 -4.50 -8.98 4.99
N LYS A 4 -3.36 -9.36 5.56
CA LYS A 4 -3.31 -9.91 6.92
C LYS A 4 -3.77 -8.86 7.95
N ILE A 5 -3.33 -7.62 7.81
CA ILE A 5 -3.76 -6.53 8.69
C ILE A 5 -5.27 -6.31 8.57
N ILE A 6 -5.80 -6.25 7.35
CA ILE A 6 -7.23 -6.05 7.10
C ILE A 6 -8.03 -7.16 7.76
N ASN A 7 -7.63 -8.41 7.62
CA ASN A 7 -8.35 -9.55 8.22
C ASN A 7 -8.26 -9.55 9.74
N THR A 8 -7.14 -9.11 10.30
CA THR A 8 -6.97 -9.00 11.75
C THR A 8 -7.93 -7.98 12.35
N TYR A 9 -8.23 -6.90 11.64
CA TYR A 9 -9.06 -5.80 12.14
C TYR A 9 -10.47 -5.79 11.52
N GLY A 10 -11.05 -6.95 11.34
CA GLY A 10 -12.46 -7.10 10.97
C GLY A 10 -12.74 -7.30 9.49
N GLY A 11 -11.73 -7.37 8.65
CA GLY A 11 -11.91 -7.69 7.24
C GLY A 11 -12.04 -9.20 7.03
N ALA A 12 -12.48 -9.57 5.85
CA ALA A 12 -12.65 -10.96 5.44
C ALA A 12 -12.18 -11.15 4.00
N MET A 13 -10.95 -10.75 3.73
CA MET A 13 -10.38 -10.88 2.39
C MET A 13 -9.70 -12.24 2.23
N PRO A 14 -9.88 -12.91 1.07
CA PRO A 14 -9.04 -14.07 0.74
C PRO A 14 -7.62 -13.63 0.49
N ASP A 15 -6.67 -14.55 0.58
CA ASP A 15 -5.29 -14.24 0.26
C ASP A 15 -5.21 -13.73 -1.17
N ALA A 16 -4.62 -12.56 -1.32
CA ALA A 16 -4.43 -11.93 -2.62
C ALA A 16 -2.93 -11.83 -2.88
N VAL A 17 -2.49 -12.35 -4.01
CA VAL A 17 -1.10 -12.30 -4.43
C VAL A 17 -1.00 -11.51 -5.72
N GLY A 18 -0.30 -10.39 -5.66
CA GLY A 18 0.04 -9.62 -6.85
C GLY A 18 1.36 -10.11 -7.45
N VAL A 19 1.86 -9.36 -8.42
CA VAL A 19 3.17 -9.64 -8.99
C VAL A 19 4.25 -9.34 -7.93
N PRO A 20 5.16 -10.28 -7.64
CA PRO A 20 6.23 -10.04 -6.68
C PRO A 20 7.08 -8.82 -7.04
N GLU A 21 7.55 -8.09 -6.02
CA GLU A 21 8.29 -6.84 -6.23
C GLU A 21 9.62 -7.06 -6.96
N ASP A 22 10.29 -8.17 -6.73
CA ASP A 22 11.52 -8.50 -7.43
C ASP A 22 11.30 -8.68 -8.93
N GLN A 23 10.17 -9.27 -9.34
CA GLN A 23 9.80 -9.39 -10.73
C GLN A 23 9.45 -8.04 -11.36
N LEU A 24 8.77 -7.17 -10.62
CA LEU A 24 8.47 -5.81 -11.07
C LEU A 24 9.76 -5.00 -11.26
N ARG A 25 10.69 -5.10 -10.33
CA ARG A 25 11.97 -4.41 -10.43
C ARG A 25 12.77 -4.91 -11.65
N LYS A 26 12.78 -6.21 -11.87
CA LYS A 26 13.44 -6.81 -13.03
C LYS A 26 12.80 -6.33 -14.32
N ALA A 27 11.47 -6.33 -14.39
CA ALA A 27 10.74 -5.84 -15.56
C ALA A 27 11.04 -4.36 -15.82
N ALA A 28 11.09 -3.53 -14.78
CA ALA A 28 11.39 -2.11 -14.91
C ALA A 28 12.80 -1.84 -15.44
N SER A 29 13.76 -2.74 -15.18
CA SER A 29 15.12 -2.63 -15.69
C SER A 29 15.27 -3.09 -17.14
N MET A 30 14.22 -3.68 -17.72
CA MET A 30 14.20 -4.18 -19.10
C MET A 30 13.46 -3.19 -20.01
N ALA A 31 12.63 -3.69 -20.90
CA ALA A 31 11.94 -2.86 -21.90
C ALA A 31 10.55 -2.37 -21.44
N VAL A 32 10.15 -2.63 -20.22
CA VAL A 32 8.85 -2.21 -19.72
C VAL A 32 8.89 -0.71 -19.42
N CYS A 33 8.00 0.06 -20.07
CA CYS A 33 7.95 1.52 -19.95
C CYS A 33 6.85 2.00 -19.02
N LYS A 34 5.90 1.14 -18.65
CA LYS A 34 4.76 1.50 -17.81
C LYS A 34 4.37 0.35 -16.89
N ILE A 35 4.21 0.65 -15.63
CA ILE A 35 3.71 -0.28 -14.61
C ILE A 35 2.56 0.39 -13.88
N ASN A 36 1.38 -0.27 -13.85
CA ASN A 36 0.23 0.20 -13.11
C ASN A 36 0.26 -0.36 -11.70
N ILE A 37 0.13 0.53 -10.71
CA ILE A 37 0.10 0.17 -9.30
C ILE A 37 -1.15 0.78 -8.69
N ASP A 38 -2.15 -0.05 -8.35
CA ASP A 38 -3.41 0.42 -7.79
C ASP A 38 -3.82 -0.40 -6.56
N SER A 39 -3.82 -1.73 -6.66
CA SER A 39 -4.26 -2.61 -5.57
C SER A 39 -3.46 -2.39 -4.30
N ASP A 40 -2.16 -2.17 -4.39
CA ASP A 40 -1.30 -1.94 -3.23
C ASP A 40 -1.68 -0.63 -2.51
N ILE A 41 -2.05 0.41 -3.26
CA ILE A 41 -2.50 1.68 -2.67
C ILE A 41 -3.80 1.47 -1.91
N ARG A 42 -4.75 0.76 -2.51
CA ARG A 42 -6.05 0.45 -1.87
C ARG A 42 -5.87 -0.40 -0.63
N LEU A 43 -5.02 -1.41 -0.69
CA LEU A 43 -4.73 -2.28 0.44
C LEU A 43 -4.06 -1.51 1.58
N ALA A 44 -3.08 -0.67 1.29
CA ALA A 44 -2.39 0.13 2.29
C ALA A 44 -3.36 1.08 3.01
N MET A 45 -4.20 1.78 2.26
CA MET A 45 -5.19 2.70 2.83
C MET A 45 -6.22 1.95 3.69
N THR A 46 -6.79 0.87 3.16
CA THR A 46 -7.81 0.10 3.86
C THR A 46 -7.26 -0.55 5.12
N ALA A 47 -6.06 -1.11 5.05
CA ALA A 47 -5.42 -1.74 6.22
C ALA A 47 -5.20 -0.71 7.33
N THR A 48 -4.71 0.46 6.99
CA THR A 48 -4.44 1.52 7.97
C THR A 48 -5.73 2.04 8.59
N ILE A 49 -6.78 2.24 7.80
CA ILE A 49 -8.08 2.72 8.30
C ILE A 49 -8.71 1.68 9.24
N ARG A 50 -8.71 0.41 8.88
CA ARG A 50 -9.26 -0.64 9.74
C ARG A 50 -8.50 -0.75 11.06
N LYS A 51 -7.18 -0.69 11.00
CA LYS A 51 -6.36 -0.70 12.21
C LYS A 51 -6.67 0.50 13.09
N TYR A 52 -6.80 1.68 12.50
CA TYR A 52 -7.12 2.91 13.23
C TYR A 52 -8.46 2.80 13.93
N PHE A 53 -9.50 2.32 13.26
CA PHE A 53 -10.81 2.15 13.88
C PHE A 53 -10.80 1.14 15.02
N ALA A 54 -10.00 0.09 14.93
CA ALA A 54 -9.86 -0.88 16.00
C ALA A 54 -9.16 -0.30 17.23
N GLU A 55 -8.15 0.55 17.01
CA GLU A 55 -7.37 1.18 18.07
C GLU A 55 -8.04 2.43 18.66
N HIS A 56 -8.88 3.09 17.88
CA HIS A 56 -9.56 4.35 18.25
C HIS A 56 -11.05 4.27 17.96
N PRO A 57 -11.80 3.38 18.67
CA PRO A 57 -13.21 3.13 18.33
C PRO A 57 -14.15 4.33 18.55
N ALA A 58 -13.73 5.32 19.32
CA ALA A 58 -14.53 6.53 19.55
C ALA A 58 -14.31 7.62 18.51
N ASP A 59 -13.29 7.50 17.66
CA ASP A 59 -12.98 8.52 16.67
C ASP A 59 -13.88 8.39 15.46
N PHE A 60 -14.45 9.49 15.02
CA PHE A 60 -15.36 9.51 13.87
C PHE A 60 -15.04 10.61 12.85
N ASP A 61 -14.03 11.45 13.11
CA ASP A 61 -13.64 12.52 12.20
C ASP A 61 -12.75 11.95 11.08
N PRO A 62 -13.15 12.08 9.81
CA PRO A 62 -12.34 11.59 8.69
C PRO A 62 -10.91 12.11 8.68
N ARG A 63 -10.66 13.31 9.18
CA ARG A 63 -9.31 13.86 9.26
C ARG A 63 -8.39 13.03 10.14
N GLN A 64 -8.94 12.38 11.17
CA GLN A 64 -8.17 11.58 12.12
C GLN A 64 -7.73 10.24 11.53
N TYR A 65 -8.62 9.54 10.81
CA TYR A 65 -8.26 8.24 10.25
C TYR A 65 -7.65 8.36 8.84
N LEU A 66 -7.94 9.41 8.10
CA LEU A 66 -7.35 9.60 6.77
C LEU A 66 -5.90 10.10 6.85
N LYS A 67 -5.52 10.78 7.92
CA LYS A 67 -4.14 11.25 8.10
C LYS A 67 -3.13 10.09 8.15
N PRO A 68 -3.28 9.06 9.02
CA PRO A 68 -2.39 7.91 8.98
C PRO A 68 -2.53 7.09 7.70
N ALA A 69 -3.72 6.99 7.11
CA ALA A 69 -3.91 6.32 5.83
C ALA A 69 -3.11 7.00 4.71
N ARG A 70 -3.14 8.32 4.66
CA ARG A 70 -2.36 9.10 3.70
C ARG A 70 -0.86 8.90 3.90
N ALA A 71 -0.39 8.89 5.14
CA ALA A 71 1.01 8.64 5.46
C ALA A 71 1.45 7.24 5.02
N ALA A 72 0.60 6.23 5.22
CA ALA A 72 0.88 4.86 4.79
C ALA A 72 0.97 4.74 3.27
N VAL A 73 0.09 5.42 2.53
CA VAL A 73 0.13 5.46 1.07
C VAL A 73 1.41 6.14 0.59
N LYS A 74 1.77 7.26 1.21
CA LYS A 74 3.01 7.98 0.87
C LYS A 74 4.24 7.09 1.06
N ALA A 75 4.32 6.38 2.17
CA ALA A 75 5.43 5.47 2.46
C ALA A 75 5.49 4.32 1.45
N MET A 76 4.34 3.74 1.09
CA MET A 76 4.26 2.66 0.12
C MET A 76 4.67 3.13 -1.27
N VAL A 77 4.20 4.30 -1.70
CA VAL A 77 4.57 4.88 -3.00
C VAL A 77 6.07 5.17 -3.05
N ALA A 78 6.64 5.74 -1.98
CA ALA A 78 8.08 5.99 -1.90
C ALA A 78 8.88 4.69 -2.02
N HIS A 79 8.43 3.62 -1.35
CA HIS A 79 9.05 2.30 -1.45
C HIS A 79 9.03 1.78 -2.90
N LYS A 80 7.90 1.91 -3.60
CA LYS A 80 7.78 1.49 -4.99
C LYS A 80 8.71 2.28 -5.90
N LEU A 81 8.79 3.59 -5.71
CA LEU A 81 9.65 4.44 -6.55
C LEU A 81 11.13 4.11 -6.37
N VAL A 82 11.57 3.87 -5.15
CA VAL A 82 12.99 3.65 -4.84
C VAL A 82 13.40 2.20 -5.06
N ASN A 83 12.66 1.26 -4.46
CA ASN A 83 13.10 -0.14 -4.34
C ASN A 83 12.58 -1.04 -5.45
N VAL A 84 11.48 -0.67 -6.12
CA VAL A 84 10.89 -1.48 -7.18
C VAL A 84 11.17 -0.89 -8.54
N LEU A 85 10.81 0.38 -8.76
CA LEU A 85 10.96 1.02 -10.05
C LEU A 85 12.33 1.65 -10.26
N GLY A 86 13.07 1.94 -9.19
CA GLY A 86 14.40 2.51 -9.27
C GLY A 86 14.41 3.93 -9.83
N CYS A 87 13.37 4.72 -9.55
CA CYS A 87 13.19 6.05 -10.14
C CYS A 87 13.97 7.15 -9.42
N ASN A 88 14.46 6.91 -8.21
CA ASN A 88 15.17 7.93 -7.43
C ASN A 88 16.44 8.37 -8.15
N GLY A 89 16.65 9.66 -8.25
CA GLY A 89 17.81 10.21 -8.94
C GLY A 89 17.73 10.17 -10.46
N LYS A 90 16.58 9.84 -11.04
CA LYS A 90 16.38 9.69 -12.49
C LYS A 90 15.59 10.85 -13.12
N ALA A 91 15.30 11.86 -12.36
CA ALA A 91 14.50 12.99 -12.86
C ALA A 91 15.26 13.82 -13.89
#